data_7649582f7dca7f3fb5a00409b6a09ea2
#
_entry.id   7649582f7dca7f3fb5a00409b6a09ea2
#
_cell.length_a   1.000
_cell.length_b   1.000
_cell.length_c   1.000
_cell.angle_alpha   90.00
_cell.angle_beta   90.00
_cell.angle_gamma   90.00
#
_symmetry.space_group_name_H-M   'P 1'
#
loop_
_entity.id
_entity.type
_entity.pdbx_description
1 polymer ?
#
loop_
_entity_poly.entity_id
_entity_poly.type
_entity_poly.pdbx_seq_one_letter_code
_entity_poly.pdbx_strand_id
1 'polypeptide(L)'
;MLNKLELKEQLYDRLEVELSSVVKNVVEDVASRVKELNATITYDVPAHIIISGNYTLLYSIFRNIVDNSLTHVGKGVHITIKCTSQAPSYIYFSIYDNGPGVPSETLPHLFERFYRVDKGRSRKLGGTGLGLSIVKHAVQFHGGTITALNRPNGGLEFQFSLARHIGEKL
;
A
#
# COMPACT_ATOMS: atom_id res chain seq x y z
N MET A 1 26.49 -1.38 -20.96
CA MET A 1 26.19 -0.40 -19.92
C MET A 1 24.72 -0.50 -19.52
N LEU A 2 24.46 -0.83 -18.26
CA LEU A 2 23.10 -0.94 -17.76
C LEU A 2 22.50 0.47 -17.56
N ASN A 3 21.24 0.65 -17.96
CA ASN A 3 20.57 1.92 -17.70
C ASN A 3 20.12 2.00 -16.22
N LYS A 4 19.63 3.15 -15.79
CA LYS A 4 19.23 3.37 -14.39
C LYS A 4 18.13 2.41 -13.92
N LEU A 5 17.23 1.99 -14.83
CA LEU A 5 16.16 1.05 -14.51
C LEU A 5 16.71 -0.36 -14.28
N GLU A 6 17.61 -0.80 -15.14
CA GLU A 6 18.23 -2.12 -15.02
C GLU A 6 19.08 -2.21 -13.73
N LEU A 7 19.81 -1.16 -13.40
CA LEU A 7 20.54 -1.08 -12.14
C LEU A 7 19.63 -1.15 -10.93
N LYS A 8 18.49 -0.44 -10.94
CA LYS A 8 17.51 -0.50 -9.85
C LYS A 8 16.92 -1.89 -9.70
N GLU A 9 16.57 -2.54 -10.80
CA GLU A 9 16.03 -3.90 -10.76
C GLU A 9 17.02 -4.89 -10.17
N GLN A 10 18.31 -4.73 -10.47
CA GLN A 10 19.36 -5.59 -9.94
C GLN A 10 19.63 -5.36 -8.44
N LEU A 11 19.31 -4.18 -7.92
CA LEU A 11 19.50 -3.86 -6.50
C LEU A 11 18.44 -4.48 -5.60
N TYR A 12 17.32 -4.96 -6.16
CA TYR A 12 16.25 -5.56 -5.38
C TYR A 12 16.26 -7.07 -5.53
N ASP A 13 16.64 -7.75 -4.46
CA ASP A 13 16.56 -9.21 -4.40
C ASP A 13 15.12 -9.67 -4.47
N ARG A 14 14.88 -10.72 -5.23
CA ARG A 14 13.58 -11.39 -5.32
C ARG A 14 13.68 -12.74 -4.62
N LEU A 15 12.96 -12.86 -3.52
CA LEU A 15 12.92 -14.06 -2.71
C LEU A 15 11.48 -14.49 -2.51
N GLU A 16 11.30 -15.67 -1.97
CA GLU A 16 9.97 -16.09 -1.54
C GLU A 16 9.55 -15.28 -0.32
N VAL A 17 8.42 -14.59 -0.42
CA VAL A 17 7.88 -13.75 0.65
C VAL A 17 6.48 -14.20 1.00
N GLU A 18 6.24 -14.45 2.28
CA GLU A 18 4.91 -14.75 2.81
C GLU A 18 4.20 -13.43 3.14
N LEU A 19 3.10 -13.16 2.44
CA LEU A 19 2.42 -11.87 2.53
C LEU A 19 1.78 -11.61 3.89
N SER A 20 1.27 -12.64 4.56
CA SER A 20 0.72 -12.49 5.91
C SER A 20 1.76 -11.99 6.91
N SER A 21 3.02 -12.43 6.77
CA SER A 21 4.12 -11.96 7.62
C SER A 21 4.45 -10.50 7.38
N VAL A 22 4.43 -10.06 6.12
CA VAL A 22 4.64 -8.65 5.78
C VAL A 22 3.58 -7.77 6.45
N VAL A 23 2.32 -8.13 6.31
CA VAL A 23 1.20 -7.37 6.91
C VAL A 23 1.30 -7.37 8.43
N LYS A 24 1.61 -8.53 9.04
CA LYS A 24 1.79 -8.63 10.50
C LYS A 24 2.89 -7.69 10.98
N ASN A 25 4.02 -7.63 10.28
CA ASN A 25 5.13 -6.75 10.65
C ASN A 25 4.73 -5.27 10.55
N VAL A 26 4.00 -4.89 9.51
CA VAL A 26 3.48 -3.52 9.37
C VAL A 26 2.58 -3.17 10.57
N VAL A 27 1.64 -4.04 10.90
CA VAL A 27 0.70 -3.81 12.00
C VAL A 27 1.44 -3.67 13.35
N GLU A 28 2.43 -4.52 13.59
CA GLU A 28 3.25 -4.43 14.80
C GLU A 28 4.06 -3.13 14.87
N ASP A 29 4.63 -2.71 13.73
CA ASP A 29 5.48 -1.52 13.69
C ASP A 29 4.71 -0.21 13.88
N VAL A 30 3.42 -0.18 13.53
CA VAL A 30 2.58 1.01 13.73
C VAL A 30 1.74 0.96 15.01
N ALA A 31 1.89 -0.09 15.81
CA ALA A 31 1.04 -0.34 16.98
C ALA A 31 0.99 0.85 17.97
N SER A 32 2.14 1.48 18.24
CA SER A 32 2.21 2.64 19.14
C SER A 32 1.38 3.80 18.61
N ARG A 33 1.51 4.10 17.34
CA ARG A 33 0.76 5.20 16.70
C ARG A 33 -0.73 4.91 16.66
N VAL A 34 -1.09 3.66 16.37
CA VAL A 34 -2.49 3.20 16.39
C VAL A 34 -3.09 3.43 17.79
N LYS A 35 -2.35 3.08 18.84
CA LYS A 35 -2.79 3.29 20.22
C LYS A 35 -2.95 4.78 20.53
N GLU A 36 -1.98 5.61 20.17
CA GLU A 36 -2.03 7.06 20.38
C GLU A 36 -3.25 7.71 19.71
N LEU A 37 -3.59 7.26 18.52
CA LEU A 37 -4.72 7.77 17.74
C LEU A 37 -6.05 7.13 18.12
N ASN A 38 -6.06 6.19 19.03
CA ASN A 38 -7.24 5.38 19.33
C ASN A 38 -7.85 4.76 18.06
N ALA A 39 -6.96 4.34 17.16
CA ALA A 39 -7.32 3.75 15.87
C ALA A 39 -7.41 2.23 15.99
N THR A 40 -7.88 1.59 14.92
CA THR A 40 -7.99 0.13 14.84
C THR A 40 -7.53 -0.34 13.47
N ILE A 41 -6.76 -1.42 13.44
CA ILE A 41 -6.41 -2.09 12.19
C ILE A 41 -6.89 -3.54 12.28
N THR A 42 -7.70 -3.96 11.31
CA THR A 42 -8.07 -5.37 11.16
C THR A 42 -7.49 -5.87 9.83
N TYR A 43 -7.02 -7.10 9.81
CA TYR A 43 -6.48 -7.67 8.58
C TYR A 43 -6.87 -9.15 8.45
N ASP A 44 -7.11 -9.54 7.19
CA ASP A 44 -7.48 -10.90 6.81
C ASP A 44 -6.64 -11.28 5.59
N VAL A 45 -5.47 -11.90 5.86
CA VAL A 45 -4.54 -12.34 4.83
C VAL A 45 -4.17 -13.79 5.13
N PRO A 46 -4.53 -14.74 4.25
CA PRO A 46 -4.21 -16.15 4.48
C PRO A 46 -2.71 -16.39 4.65
N ALA A 47 -2.36 -17.24 5.63
CA ALA A 47 -0.97 -17.47 6.03
C ALA A 47 -0.11 -18.18 4.99
N HIS A 48 -0.73 -18.84 4.01
CA HIS A 48 0.00 -19.67 3.04
C HIS A 48 0.30 -18.96 1.71
N ILE A 49 0.01 -17.67 1.60
CA ILE A 49 0.26 -16.95 0.34
C ILE A 49 1.72 -16.52 0.28
N ILE A 50 2.45 -17.15 -0.64
CA ILE A 50 3.86 -16.86 -0.88
C ILE A 50 4.01 -16.36 -2.31
N ILE A 51 4.72 -15.26 -2.49
CA ILE A 51 5.04 -14.76 -3.83
C ILE A 51 6.55 -14.58 -3.97
N SER A 52 7.02 -14.60 -5.22
CA SER A 52 8.38 -14.21 -5.53
C SER A 52 8.44 -12.69 -5.58
N GLY A 53 9.11 -12.06 -4.63
CA GLY A 53 9.10 -10.62 -4.55
C GLY A 53 10.23 -10.06 -3.70
N ASN A 54 10.15 -8.77 -3.45
CA ASN A 54 11.09 -8.05 -2.58
C ASN A 54 10.40 -7.63 -1.30
N TYR A 55 10.89 -8.10 -0.17
CA TYR A 55 10.27 -7.82 1.13
C TYR A 55 10.15 -6.31 1.41
N THR A 56 11.22 -5.55 1.17
CA THR A 56 11.25 -4.12 1.46
C THR A 56 10.19 -3.36 0.67
N LEU A 57 10.04 -3.68 -0.61
CA LEU A 57 9.04 -3.05 -1.46
C LEU A 57 7.62 -3.48 -1.07
N LEU A 58 7.42 -4.76 -0.77
CA LEU A 58 6.12 -5.27 -0.32
C LEU A 58 5.73 -4.62 1.01
N TYR A 59 6.66 -4.55 1.95
CA TYR A 59 6.45 -3.84 3.21
C TYR A 59 6.04 -2.38 2.96
N SER A 60 6.72 -1.70 2.04
CA SER A 60 6.42 -0.30 1.71
C SER A 60 5.01 -0.10 1.17
N ILE A 61 4.48 -1.06 0.41
CA ILE A 61 3.10 -0.98 -0.09
C ILE A 61 2.13 -0.87 1.09
N PHE A 62 2.15 -1.84 1.98
CA PHE A 62 1.22 -1.89 3.12
C PHE A 62 1.48 -0.74 4.10
N ARG A 63 2.75 -0.48 4.42
CA ARG A 63 3.13 0.56 5.37
C ARG A 63 2.69 1.95 4.91
N ASN A 64 2.95 2.31 3.66
CA ASN A 64 2.61 3.65 3.18
C ASN A 64 1.10 3.87 3.06
N ILE A 65 0.34 2.85 2.69
CA ILE A 65 -1.12 2.96 2.66
C ILE A 65 -1.67 3.12 4.08
N VAL A 66 -1.20 2.32 5.03
CA VAL A 66 -1.61 2.43 6.43
C VAL A 66 -1.24 3.80 7.01
N ASP A 67 0.01 4.25 6.80
CA ASP A 67 0.47 5.57 7.26
C ASP A 67 -0.38 6.69 6.66
N ASN A 68 -0.81 6.56 5.40
CA ASN A 68 -1.68 7.52 4.75
C ASN A 68 -3.00 7.70 5.52
N SER A 69 -3.65 6.62 5.90
CA SER A 69 -4.89 6.68 6.68
C SER A 69 -4.66 7.21 8.09
N LEU A 70 -3.59 6.78 8.77
CA LEU A 70 -3.25 7.25 10.10
C LEU A 70 -2.97 8.75 10.12
N THR A 71 -2.35 9.27 9.05
CA THR A 71 -2.00 10.70 8.94
C THR A 71 -3.22 11.55 8.55
N HIS A 72 -3.97 11.14 7.55
CA HIS A 72 -5.02 11.99 6.95
C HIS A 72 -6.39 11.86 7.60
N VAL A 73 -6.74 10.69 8.10
CA VAL A 73 -7.96 10.51 8.90
C VAL A 73 -7.64 10.72 10.37
N GLY A 74 -6.63 10.03 10.87
CA GLY A 74 -6.12 10.22 12.20
C GLY A 74 -6.97 9.57 13.27
N LYS A 75 -7.32 10.35 14.29
CA LYS A 75 -7.96 9.85 15.52
C LYS A 75 -9.20 9.01 15.25
N GLY A 76 -9.22 7.79 15.79
CA GLY A 76 -10.37 6.89 15.71
C GLY A 76 -10.51 6.15 14.37
N VAL A 77 -9.54 6.28 13.45
CA VAL A 77 -9.65 5.63 12.15
C VAL A 77 -9.68 4.11 12.29
N HIS A 78 -10.52 3.47 11.48
CA HIS A 78 -10.54 2.02 11.35
C HIS A 78 -10.02 1.66 9.96
N ILE A 79 -8.90 0.93 9.92
CA ILE A 79 -8.25 0.48 8.69
C ILE A 79 -8.47 -1.02 8.53
N THR A 80 -8.85 -1.44 7.32
CA THR A 80 -9.05 -2.85 7.00
C THR A 80 -8.12 -3.26 5.86
N ILE A 81 -7.42 -4.38 6.02
CA ILE A 81 -6.55 -4.97 5.01
C ILE A 81 -7.09 -6.35 4.66
N LYS A 82 -7.43 -6.57 3.39
CA LYS A 82 -8.00 -7.84 2.94
C LYS A 82 -7.31 -8.38 1.70
N CYS A 83 -7.05 -9.67 1.69
CA CYS A 83 -6.84 -10.40 0.44
C CYS A 83 -8.22 -10.73 -0.12
N THR A 84 -8.59 -10.10 -1.23
CA THR A 84 -9.93 -10.22 -1.78
C THR A 84 -10.10 -11.40 -2.73
N SER A 85 -9.02 -11.82 -3.39
CA SER A 85 -9.05 -12.94 -4.32
C SER A 85 -7.66 -13.49 -4.55
N GLN A 86 -7.60 -14.78 -4.85
CA GLN A 86 -6.37 -15.47 -5.25
C GLN A 86 -6.62 -16.15 -6.59
N ALA A 87 -5.94 -15.66 -7.63
CA ALA A 87 -5.94 -16.28 -8.94
C ALA A 87 -4.62 -17.04 -9.15
N PRO A 88 -4.52 -17.89 -10.18
CA PRO A 88 -3.28 -18.64 -10.44
C PRO A 88 -2.03 -17.77 -10.62
N SER A 89 -2.19 -16.59 -11.25
CA SER A 89 -1.06 -15.69 -11.56
C SER A 89 -0.99 -14.44 -10.67
N TYR A 90 -2.08 -14.09 -10.00
CA TYR A 90 -2.18 -12.84 -9.24
C TYR A 90 -2.88 -13.02 -7.90
N ILE A 91 -2.46 -12.21 -6.93
CA ILE A 91 -3.15 -12.03 -5.66
C ILE A 91 -3.72 -10.62 -5.64
N TYR A 92 -4.97 -10.49 -5.18
CA TYR A 92 -5.68 -9.21 -5.14
C TYR A 92 -5.92 -8.77 -3.69
N PHE A 93 -5.68 -7.48 -3.45
CA PHE A 93 -5.83 -6.88 -2.13
C PHE A 93 -6.72 -5.65 -2.17
N SER A 94 -7.38 -5.40 -1.06
CA SER A 94 -8.07 -4.15 -0.77
C SER A 94 -7.62 -3.65 0.59
N ILE A 95 -7.28 -2.36 0.67
CA ILE A 95 -6.99 -1.68 1.93
C ILE A 95 -7.86 -0.43 1.97
N TYR A 96 -8.68 -0.29 3.00
CA TYR A 96 -9.58 0.84 3.10
C TYR A 96 -9.72 1.34 4.53
N ASP A 97 -10.15 2.59 4.65
CA ASP A 97 -10.45 3.20 5.94
C ASP A 97 -11.92 3.65 6.00
N ASN A 98 -12.32 4.16 7.15
CA ASN A 98 -13.65 4.68 7.39
C ASN A 98 -13.69 6.21 7.51
N GLY A 99 -12.71 6.89 6.91
CA GLY A 99 -12.63 8.33 6.91
C GLY A 99 -13.58 8.98 5.90
N PRO A 100 -13.38 10.28 5.62
CA PRO A 100 -14.25 11.03 4.71
C PRO A 100 -13.98 10.75 3.22
N GLY A 101 -12.90 10.03 2.90
CA GLY A 101 -12.47 9.91 1.53
C GLY A 101 -11.79 11.19 1.03
N VAL A 102 -11.72 11.36 -0.28
CA VAL A 102 -11.11 12.52 -0.92
C VAL A 102 -12.02 13.05 -2.03
N PRO A 103 -11.87 14.31 -2.46
CA PRO A 103 -12.60 14.78 -3.62
C PRO A 103 -12.33 13.90 -4.84
N SER A 104 -13.37 13.54 -5.57
CA SER A 104 -13.24 12.56 -6.66
C SER A 104 -12.26 12.98 -7.75
N GLU A 105 -12.14 14.28 -7.99
CA GLU A 105 -11.18 14.83 -8.97
C GLU A 105 -9.71 14.61 -8.56
N THR A 106 -9.44 14.33 -7.28
CA THR A 106 -8.08 14.08 -6.78
C THR A 106 -7.65 12.63 -6.94
N LEU A 107 -8.60 11.69 -7.09
CA LEU A 107 -8.30 10.26 -7.13
C LEU A 107 -7.24 9.89 -8.18
N PRO A 108 -7.31 10.36 -9.45
CA PRO A 108 -6.29 10.00 -10.44
C PRO A 108 -4.90 10.57 -10.15
N HIS A 109 -4.79 11.53 -9.24
CA HIS A 109 -3.53 12.20 -8.92
C HIS A 109 -2.85 11.68 -7.66
N LEU A 110 -3.52 10.82 -6.87
CA LEU A 110 -3.02 10.39 -5.57
C LEU A 110 -1.64 9.74 -5.61
N PHE A 111 -1.29 9.08 -6.71
CA PHE A 111 -0.01 8.39 -6.87
C PHE A 111 1.08 9.26 -7.49
N GLU A 112 0.77 10.52 -7.83
CA GLU A 112 1.76 11.44 -8.37
C GLU A 112 2.73 11.89 -7.28
N ARG A 113 4.01 12.02 -7.63
CA ARG A 113 5.04 12.47 -6.70
C ARG A 113 4.72 13.89 -6.23
N PHE A 114 4.82 14.13 -4.92
CA PHE A 114 4.59 15.41 -4.26
C PHE A 114 3.15 15.92 -4.33
N TYR A 115 2.21 15.13 -4.90
CA TYR A 115 0.81 15.51 -4.92
C TYR A 115 0.20 15.43 -3.52
N ARG A 116 -0.57 16.45 -3.15
CA ARG A 116 -1.30 16.51 -1.88
C ARG A 116 -2.68 17.08 -2.13
N VAL A 117 -3.69 16.45 -1.52
CA VAL A 117 -5.09 16.88 -1.62
C VAL A 117 -5.27 18.23 -0.94
N ASP A 118 -4.64 18.43 0.23
CA ASP A 118 -4.66 19.70 0.99
C ASP A 118 -3.23 20.08 1.35
N LYS A 119 -2.64 20.98 0.57
CA LYS A 119 -1.24 21.38 0.69
C LYS A 119 -0.89 21.98 2.05
N GLY A 120 -1.77 22.84 2.61
CA GLY A 120 -1.52 23.49 3.89
C GLY A 120 -1.61 22.53 5.07
N ARG A 121 -2.64 21.71 5.08
CA ARG A 121 -2.90 20.74 6.14
C ARG A 121 -1.86 19.60 6.13
N SER A 122 -1.47 19.15 4.96
CA SER A 122 -0.48 18.06 4.82
C SER A 122 0.90 18.45 5.38
N ARG A 123 1.31 19.70 5.24
CA ARG A 123 2.56 20.17 5.84
C ARG A 123 2.55 20.05 7.36
N LYS A 124 1.45 20.41 8.00
CA LYS A 124 1.29 20.29 9.46
C LYS A 124 1.32 18.84 9.92
N LEU A 125 0.85 17.92 9.10
CA LEU A 125 0.81 16.50 9.40
C LEU A 125 2.09 15.75 9.04
N GLY A 126 3.08 16.44 8.43
CA GLY A 126 4.38 15.86 8.13
C GLY A 126 4.45 15.00 6.89
N GLY A 127 3.43 14.99 6.04
CA GLY A 127 3.44 14.21 4.81
C GLY A 127 4.41 14.76 3.76
N THR A 128 5.18 13.88 3.10
CA THR A 128 6.15 14.25 2.07
C THR A 128 5.58 14.29 0.66
N GLY A 129 4.42 13.68 0.43
CA GLY A 129 3.86 13.51 -0.90
C GLY A 129 4.52 12.42 -1.73
N LEU A 130 5.39 11.60 -1.13
CA LEU A 130 6.11 10.52 -1.80
C LEU A 130 5.56 9.13 -1.51
N GLY A 131 4.84 8.96 -0.39
CA GLY A 131 4.40 7.64 0.07
C GLY A 131 3.60 6.85 -0.96
N LEU A 132 2.59 7.47 -1.57
CA LEU A 132 1.74 6.78 -2.53
C LEU A 132 2.43 6.57 -3.89
N SER A 133 3.36 7.44 -4.29
CA SER A 133 4.15 7.19 -5.49
C SER A 133 5.08 5.99 -5.32
N ILE A 134 5.61 5.78 -4.12
CA ILE A 134 6.40 4.61 -3.76
C ILE A 134 5.53 3.36 -3.84
N VAL A 135 4.28 3.42 -3.34
CA VAL A 135 3.33 2.31 -3.42
C VAL A 135 3.10 1.89 -4.87
N LYS A 136 2.81 2.84 -5.74
CA LYS A 136 2.58 2.55 -7.16
C LYS A 136 3.80 1.90 -7.81
N HIS A 137 4.99 2.43 -7.55
CA HIS A 137 6.24 1.86 -8.05
C HIS A 137 6.43 0.42 -7.57
N ALA A 138 6.23 0.16 -6.28
CA ALA A 138 6.40 -1.17 -5.70
C ALA A 138 5.39 -2.17 -6.24
N VAL A 139 4.14 -1.75 -6.44
CA VAL A 139 3.10 -2.59 -7.05
C VAL A 139 3.49 -2.94 -8.49
N GLN A 140 3.94 -1.95 -9.27
CA GLN A 140 4.38 -2.17 -10.66
C GLN A 140 5.62 -3.08 -10.72
N PHE A 141 6.55 -2.93 -9.80
CA PHE A 141 7.71 -3.82 -9.70
C PHE A 141 7.26 -5.27 -9.53
N HIS A 142 6.16 -5.51 -8.82
CA HIS A 142 5.59 -6.84 -8.59
C HIS A 142 4.57 -7.24 -9.67
N GLY A 143 4.59 -6.59 -10.82
CA GLY A 143 3.77 -6.94 -11.98
C GLY A 143 2.29 -6.65 -11.84
N GLY A 144 1.90 -5.85 -10.85
CA GLY A 144 0.51 -5.55 -10.57
C GLY A 144 0.08 -4.14 -10.97
N THR A 145 -1.15 -3.84 -10.64
CA THR A 145 -1.75 -2.52 -10.82
C THR A 145 -2.43 -2.06 -9.54
N ILE A 146 -2.57 -0.76 -9.37
CA ILE A 146 -3.24 -0.18 -8.20
C ILE A 146 -4.18 0.94 -8.62
N THR A 147 -5.35 0.98 -7.98
CA THR A 147 -6.33 2.04 -8.14
C THR A 147 -6.82 2.52 -6.78
N ALA A 148 -7.27 3.77 -6.73
CA ALA A 148 -7.86 4.36 -5.54
C ALA A 148 -9.30 4.74 -5.84
N LEU A 149 -10.19 4.54 -4.87
CA LEU A 149 -11.60 4.91 -5.01
C LEU A 149 -12.16 5.35 -3.66
N ASN A 150 -13.19 6.20 -3.71
CA ASN A 150 -13.98 6.52 -2.52
C ASN A 150 -15.01 5.41 -2.30
N ARG A 151 -15.18 5.00 -1.05
CA ARG A 151 -16.19 4.00 -0.71
C ARG A 151 -17.57 4.65 -0.60
N PRO A 152 -18.64 3.93 -1.01
CA PRO A 152 -20.00 4.49 -0.95
C PRO A 152 -20.43 4.96 0.43
N ASN A 153 -20.00 4.27 1.49
CA ASN A 153 -20.37 4.58 2.86
C ASN A 153 -19.32 5.37 3.65
N GLY A 154 -18.36 5.96 2.91
CA GLY A 154 -17.27 6.72 3.50
C GLY A 154 -15.96 5.95 3.54
N GLY A 155 -14.89 6.68 3.33
CA GLY A 155 -13.54 6.16 3.35
C GLY A 155 -12.88 6.10 1.97
N LEU A 156 -11.57 5.94 2.01
CA LEU A 156 -10.73 5.79 0.83
C LEU A 156 -10.29 4.33 0.74
N GLU A 157 -10.37 3.76 -0.45
CA GLU A 157 -9.98 2.38 -0.69
C GLU A 157 -8.90 2.31 -1.77
N PHE A 158 -7.88 1.48 -1.50
CA PHE A 158 -6.85 1.12 -2.49
C PHE A 158 -7.03 -0.34 -2.86
N GLN A 159 -7.18 -0.61 -4.15
CA GLN A 159 -7.27 -1.97 -4.69
C GLN A 159 -6.05 -2.23 -5.54
N PHE A 160 -5.34 -3.31 -5.27
CA PHE A 160 -4.14 -3.62 -6.03
C PHE A 160 -3.96 -5.12 -6.22
N SER A 161 -3.12 -5.46 -7.20
CA SER A 161 -2.75 -6.83 -7.50
C SER A 161 -1.23 -6.99 -7.39
N LEU A 162 -0.80 -8.20 -7.09
CA LEU A 162 0.60 -8.59 -7.08
C LEU A 162 0.72 -9.88 -7.87
N ALA A 163 1.69 -9.96 -8.78
CA ALA A 163 1.96 -11.18 -9.51
C ALA A 163 2.64 -12.19 -8.57
N ARG A 164 2.26 -13.46 -8.67
CA ARG A 164 2.87 -14.52 -7.86
C ARG A 164 4.34 -14.73 -8.22
N HIS A 165 4.67 -14.58 -9.49
CA HIS A 165 6.00 -14.75 -10.03
C HIS A 165 6.33 -13.56 -10.91
N ILE A 166 7.43 -12.87 -10.60
CA ILE A 166 7.84 -11.70 -11.35
C ILE A 166 8.90 -12.10 -12.37
N GLY A 167 8.72 -11.65 -13.62
CA GLY A 167 9.77 -11.74 -14.62
C GLY A 167 10.01 -13.12 -15.19
N GLU A 168 9.12 -14.08 -15.00
CA GLU A 168 9.13 -15.31 -15.76
C GLU A 168 8.65 -14.98 -17.17
N LYS A 169 9.60 -14.75 -18.04
CA LYS A 169 9.33 -14.77 -19.46
C LYS A 169 9.34 -16.22 -19.91
N LEU A 170 8.20 -16.65 -20.30
CA LEU A 170 8.12 -17.90 -21.02
C LEU A 170 8.83 -17.79 -22.36
#